data_8ccf139c8e79428c7a9e8cf7557598a0
#
_entry.id   8ccf139c8e79428c7a9e8cf7557598a0
#
_cell.length_a   1.000
_cell.length_b   1.000
_cell.length_c   1.000
_cell.angle_alpha   90.00
_cell.angle_beta   90.00
_cell.angle_gamma   90.00
#
_symmetry.space_group_name_H-M   'P 1'
#
loop_
_entity.id
_entity.type
_entity.pdbx_description
1 polymer ?
#
loop_
_entity_poly.entity_id
_entity_poly.type
_entity_poly.pdbx_seq_one_letter_code
_entity_poly.pdbx_strand_id
1 'polypeptide(L)'
;MDYGKVLFYIIAIFVVIRLILYLFSDYNITDHYEKYPDPKLDEIKNRLSIVFPEIRNVDIAGSNKSFTINKKHVYICSKDENGQYYDDNMLIYVILHELAHVLCDEVGHTEKYKVIFRSLLERAHKAGLYDPSNPPVDNYCNY
;
A
#
# COMPACT_ATOMS: atom_id res chain seq x y z
N MET A 1 24.55 -18.31 -42.57
CA MET A 1 23.62 -18.01 -41.44
C MET A 1 23.85 -16.58 -41.02
N ASP A 2 22.82 -15.76 -41.01
CA ASP A 2 22.94 -14.32 -40.66
C ASP A 2 22.91 -14.16 -39.13
N TYR A 3 24.10 -14.17 -38.53
CA TYR A 3 24.26 -14.09 -37.07
C TYR A 3 23.59 -12.86 -36.47
N GLY A 4 23.47 -11.75 -37.20
CA GLY A 4 22.80 -10.55 -36.75
C GLY A 4 21.28 -10.75 -36.52
N LYS A 5 20.64 -11.47 -37.47
CA LYS A 5 19.22 -11.82 -37.32
C LYS A 5 18.96 -12.80 -36.18
N VAL A 6 19.85 -13.80 -36.02
CA VAL A 6 19.74 -14.76 -34.92
C VAL A 6 19.86 -14.05 -33.57
N LEU A 7 20.84 -13.16 -33.40
CA LEU A 7 21.01 -12.40 -32.18
C LEU A 7 19.79 -11.50 -31.89
N PHE A 8 19.25 -10.84 -32.92
CA PHE A 8 18.04 -10.01 -32.78
C PHE A 8 16.84 -10.82 -32.28
N TYR A 9 16.59 -12.02 -32.84
CA TYR A 9 15.49 -12.87 -32.35
C TYR A 9 15.68 -13.34 -30.90
N ILE A 10 16.91 -13.67 -30.50
CA ILE A 10 17.21 -14.08 -29.12
C ILE A 10 16.89 -12.93 -28.16
N ILE A 11 17.31 -11.71 -28.48
CA ILE A 11 17.03 -10.53 -27.64
C ILE A 11 15.52 -10.27 -27.58
N ALA A 12 14.82 -10.32 -28.72
CA ALA A 12 13.38 -10.11 -28.77
C ALA A 12 12.62 -11.13 -27.91
N ILE A 13 12.97 -12.42 -28.00
CA ILE A 13 12.38 -13.48 -27.18
C ILE A 13 12.64 -13.22 -25.69
N PHE A 14 13.87 -12.84 -25.33
CA PHE A 14 14.22 -12.54 -23.93
C PHE A 14 13.41 -11.38 -23.37
N VAL A 15 13.20 -10.30 -24.14
CA VAL A 15 12.37 -9.15 -23.75
C VAL A 15 10.90 -9.56 -23.56
N VAL A 16 10.36 -10.38 -24.49
CA VAL A 16 8.98 -10.88 -24.38
C VAL A 16 8.81 -11.75 -23.15
N ILE A 17 9.74 -12.67 -22.87
CA ILE A 17 9.70 -13.52 -21.67
C ILE A 17 9.74 -12.67 -20.41
N ARG A 18 10.62 -11.65 -20.34
CA ARG A 18 10.69 -10.74 -19.20
C ARG A 18 9.38 -9.96 -18.99
N LEU A 19 8.76 -9.51 -20.08
CA LEU A 19 7.47 -8.81 -20.03
C LEU A 19 6.37 -9.75 -19.51
N ILE A 20 6.31 -10.98 -20.02
CA ILE A 20 5.35 -12.00 -19.57
C ILE A 20 5.56 -12.29 -18.07
N LEU A 21 6.79 -12.54 -17.63
CA LEU A 21 7.09 -12.79 -16.22
C LEU A 21 6.72 -11.61 -15.33
N TYR A 22 6.91 -10.38 -15.78
CA TYR A 22 6.49 -9.17 -15.07
C TYR A 22 4.96 -9.11 -14.92
N LEU A 23 4.21 -9.32 -15.99
CA LEU A 23 2.75 -9.33 -15.98
C LEU A 23 2.17 -10.46 -15.11
N PHE A 24 2.78 -11.66 -15.16
CA PHE A 24 2.36 -12.78 -14.31
C PHE A 24 2.75 -12.58 -12.83
N SER A 25 3.85 -11.89 -12.55
CA SER A 25 4.24 -11.57 -11.16
C SER A 25 3.19 -10.70 -10.46
N ASP A 26 2.69 -9.66 -11.13
CA ASP A 26 1.63 -8.82 -10.58
C ASP A 26 0.32 -9.60 -10.38
N TYR A 27 -0.04 -10.46 -11.33
CA TYR A 27 -1.26 -11.26 -11.25
C TYR A 27 -1.25 -12.26 -10.08
N ASN A 28 -0.15 -12.99 -9.87
CA ASN A 28 -0.05 -13.99 -8.81
C ASN A 28 0.02 -13.41 -7.39
N ILE A 29 0.53 -12.18 -7.22
CA ILE A 29 0.62 -11.56 -5.89
C ILE A 29 -0.77 -11.11 -5.42
N THR A 30 -1.62 -10.66 -6.32
CA THR A 30 -2.98 -10.17 -5.97
C THR A 30 -3.98 -11.29 -5.69
N ASP A 31 -3.80 -12.50 -6.24
CA ASP A 31 -4.74 -13.62 -6.06
C ASP A 31 -4.61 -14.32 -4.69
N HIS A 32 -3.54 -14.08 -3.92
CA HIS A 32 -3.34 -14.70 -2.61
C HIS A 32 -3.92 -13.90 -1.44
N TYR A 33 -4.38 -12.65 -1.66
CA TYR A 33 -4.91 -11.81 -0.59
C TYR A 33 -6.38 -11.50 -0.85
N GLU A 34 -7.20 -11.67 0.17
CA GLU A 34 -8.57 -11.20 0.13
C GLU A 34 -8.58 -9.70 -0.17
N LYS A 35 -9.33 -9.33 -1.20
CA LYS A 35 -9.56 -7.93 -1.58
C LYS A 35 -11.05 -7.69 -1.62
N TYR A 36 -11.52 -6.72 -0.83
CA TYR A 36 -12.92 -6.31 -0.86
C TYR A 36 -13.07 -4.80 -0.81
N PRO A 37 -14.12 -4.25 -1.45
CA PRO A 37 -14.49 -2.85 -1.30
C PRO A 37 -14.85 -2.57 0.16
N ASP A 38 -14.35 -1.47 0.71
CA ASP A 38 -14.62 -1.09 2.09
C ASP A 38 -15.05 0.39 2.16
N PRO A 39 -16.36 0.67 2.36
CA PRO A 39 -16.87 2.03 2.42
C PRO A 39 -16.23 2.89 3.52
N LYS A 40 -15.80 2.27 4.63
CA LYS A 40 -15.11 2.97 5.71
C LYS A 40 -13.73 3.47 5.30
N LEU A 41 -13.00 2.65 4.54
CA LEU A 41 -11.70 3.04 3.99
C LEU A 41 -11.85 4.13 2.93
N ASP A 42 -12.91 4.07 2.10
CA ASP A 42 -13.21 5.12 1.12
C ASP A 42 -13.51 6.46 1.81
N GLU A 43 -14.30 6.45 2.89
CA GLU A 43 -14.57 7.64 3.71
C GLU A 43 -13.28 8.24 4.26
N ILE A 44 -12.43 7.43 4.89
CA ILE A 44 -11.16 7.88 5.48
C ILE A 44 -10.21 8.38 4.39
N LYS A 45 -10.10 7.69 3.27
CA LYS A 45 -9.31 8.12 2.10
C LYS A 45 -9.73 9.51 1.61
N ASN A 46 -11.05 9.75 1.50
CA ASN A 46 -11.58 11.04 1.08
C ASN A 46 -11.19 12.15 2.06
N ARG A 47 -11.30 11.93 3.36
CA ARG A 47 -10.86 12.87 4.40
C ARG A 47 -9.36 13.14 4.31
N LEU A 48 -8.55 12.09 4.19
CA LEU A 48 -7.10 12.20 4.07
C LEU A 48 -6.68 12.92 2.79
N SER A 49 -7.42 12.78 1.69
CA SER A 49 -7.08 13.37 0.39
C SER A 49 -7.07 14.91 0.38
N ILE A 50 -7.66 15.54 1.40
CA ILE A 50 -7.64 17.00 1.59
C ILE A 50 -6.24 17.45 2.03
N VAL A 51 -5.59 16.67 2.89
CA VAL A 51 -4.25 16.96 3.46
C VAL A 51 -3.13 16.29 2.65
N PHE A 52 -3.42 15.14 2.06
CA PHE A 52 -2.49 14.28 1.32
C PHE A 52 -2.99 14.05 -0.12
N PRO A 53 -2.82 14.99 -1.05
CA PRO A 53 -3.27 14.83 -2.44
C PRO A 53 -2.64 13.62 -3.12
N GLU A 54 -1.46 13.18 -2.70
CA GLU A 54 -0.76 11.98 -3.18
C GLU A 54 -1.58 10.68 -2.99
N ILE A 55 -2.47 10.61 -2.00
CA ILE A 55 -3.28 9.41 -1.72
C ILE A 55 -4.36 9.18 -2.80
N ARG A 56 -4.70 10.20 -3.59
CA ARG A 56 -5.76 10.11 -4.62
C ARG A 56 -5.46 9.05 -5.66
N ASN A 57 -4.18 8.88 -5.98
CA ASN A 57 -3.71 7.93 -6.99
C ASN A 57 -3.38 6.55 -6.40
N VAL A 58 -3.61 6.34 -5.11
CA VAL A 58 -3.40 5.07 -4.42
C VAL A 58 -4.70 4.27 -4.42
N ASP A 59 -4.66 3.03 -4.85
CA ASP A 59 -5.79 2.09 -4.74
C ASP A 59 -5.79 1.50 -3.33
N ILE A 60 -6.83 1.80 -2.53
CA ILE A 60 -6.98 1.31 -1.17
C ILE A 60 -8.16 0.36 -1.11
N ALA A 61 -7.97 -0.82 -0.55
CA ALA A 61 -9.00 -1.85 -0.40
C ALA A 61 -8.91 -2.53 0.96
N GLY A 62 -10.02 -3.09 1.41
CA GLY A 62 -10.06 -3.97 2.58
C GLY A 62 -9.38 -5.30 2.31
N SER A 63 -8.73 -5.86 3.33
CA SER A 63 -8.09 -7.18 3.30
C SER A 63 -8.01 -7.76 4.72
N ASN A 64 -7.61 -9.01 4.82
CA ASN A 64 -7.31 -9.66 6.11
C ASN A 64 -5.95 -9.27 6.71
N LYS A 65 -5.10 -8.55 5.97
CA LYS A 65 -3.81 -8.01 6.42
C LYS A 65 -3.56 -6.64 5.79
N SER A 66 -2.67 -5.85 6.40
CA SER A 66 -2.26 -4.56 5.86
C SER A 66 -0.89 -4.64 5.22
N PHE A 67 -0.78 -4.19 3.97
CA PHE A 67 0.46 -4.18 3.20
C PHE A 67 0.31 -3.35 1.92
N THR A 68 1.44 -2.97 1.33
CA THR A 68 1.51 -2.23 0.06
C THR A 68 2.17 -3.07 -1.03
N ILE A 69 1.55 -3.11 -2.22
CA ILE A 69 2.11 -3.76 -3.42
C ILE A 69 2.41 -2.70 -4.49
N ASN A 70 3.59 -2.82 -5.12
CA ASN A 70 4.01 -2.01 -6.26
C ASN A 70 3.89 -0.50 -6.03
N LYS A 71 3.94 -0.05 -4.76
CA LYS A 71 3.81 1.36 -4.36
C LYS A 71 2.55 2.04 -4.91
N LYS A 72 1.49 1.28 -5.11
CA LYS A 72 0.24 1.76 -5.70
C LYS A 72 -1.01 1.13 -5.08
N HIS A 73 -0.94 -0.15 -4.76
CA HIS A 73 -2.07 -0.89 -4.18
C HIS A 73 -1.82 -1.09 -2.69
N VAL A 74 -2.71 -0.54 -1.88
CA VAL A 74 -2.68 -0.58 -0.43
C VAL A 74 -3.85 -1.43 0.05
N TYR A 75 -3.55 -2.42 0.85
CA TYR A 75 -4.51 -3.32 1.46
C TYR A 75 -4.55 -3.03 2.95
N ILE A 76 -5.73 -2.91 3.52
CA ILE A 76 -5.92 -2.52 4.92
C ILE A 76 -6.82 -3.54 5.61
N CYS A 77 -6.34 -4.09 6.71
CA CYS A 77 -7.18 -4.82 7.64
C CYS A 77 -7.97 -3.82 8.48
N SER A 78 -9.24 -3.62 8.13
CA SER A 78 -10.08 -2.57 8.71
C SER A 78 -10.89 -3.03 9.91
N LYS A 79 -10.96 -4.36 10.14
CA LYS A 79 -11.82 -4.96 11.19
C LYS A 79 -11.03 -5.88 12.09
N ASP A 80 -11.50 -6.02 13.33
CA ASP A 80 -10.97 -6.95 14.30
C ASP A 80 -11.51 -8.40 14.07
N GLU A 81 -11.12 -9.32 14.93
CA GLU A 81 -11.56 -10.73 14.91
C GLU A 81 -13.08 -10.93 15.06
N ASN A 82 -13.78 -9.93 15.61
CA ASN A 82 -15.23 -9.92 15.77
C ASN A 82 -15.97 -9.27 14.60
N GLY A 83 -15.23 -8.83 13.57
CA GLY A 83 -15.77 -8.14 12.40
C GLY A 83 -16.13 -6.67 12.67
N GLN A 84 -15.68 -6.09 13.79
CA GLN A 84 -15.89 -4.69 14.14
C GLN A 84 -14.77 -3.82 13.59
N TYR A 85 -15.14 -2.66 13.05
CA TYR A 85 -14.13 -1.71 12.58
C TYR A 85 -13.24 -1.23 13.72
N TYR A 86 -11.94 -1.17 13.47
CA TYR A 86 -11.05 -0.37 14.29
C TYR A 86 -11.47 1.10 14.25
N ASP A 87 -11.11 1.87 15.29
CA ASP A 87 -11.42 3.29 15.31
C ASP A 87 -10.69 4.06 14.18
N ASP A 88 -11.19 5.25 13.88
CA ASP A 88 -10.65 6.09 12.81
C ASP A 88 -9.18 6.42 13.02
N ASN A 89 -8.76 6.64 14.28
CA ASN A 89 -7.39 6.99 14.59
C ASN A 89 -6.43 5.86 14.22
N MET A 90 -6.81 4.61 14.56
CA MET A 90 -6.04 3.42 14.20
C MET A 90 -5.99 3.22 12.67
N LEU A 91 -7.13 3.31 11.99
CA LEU A 91 -7.19 3.15 10.54
C LEU A 91 -6.37 4.22 9.80
N ILE A 92 -6.43 5.47 10.27
CA ILE A 92 -5.62 6.56 9.72
C ILE A 92 -4.12 6.29 9.94
N TYR A 93 -3.73 5.84 11.13
CA TYR A 93 -2.35 5.47 11.40
C TYR A 93 -1.84 4.42 10.41
N VAL A 94 -2.60 3.34 10.20
CA VAL A 94 -2.22 2.25 9.29
C VAL A 94 -2.21 2.71 7.82
N ILE A 95 -3.21 3.48 7.40
CA ILE A 95 -3.23 4.02 6.03
C ILE A 95 -2.02 4.93 5.77
N LEU A 96 -1.63 5.76 6.74
CA LEU A 96 -0.44 6.62 6.61
C LEU A 96 0.87 5.82 6.67
N HIS A 97 0.90 4.69 7.41
CA HIS A 97 2.01 3.74 7.39
C HIS A 97 2.19 3.15 5.98
N GLU A 98 1.13 2.67 5.37
CA GLU A 98 1.17 2.12 4.02
C GLU A 98 1.43 3.20 2.95
N LEU A 99 0.91 4.42 3.14
CA LEU A 99 1.22 5.55 2.27
C LEU A 99 2.71 5.92 2.33
N ALA A 100 3.34 5.79 3.49
CA ALA A 100 4.79 5.98 3.59
C ALA A 100 5.58 4.97 2.76
N HIS A 101 5.12 3.70 2.67
CA HIS A 101 5.69 2.70 1.75
C HIS A 101 5.49 3.06 0.28
N VAL A 102 4.36 3.66 -0.07
CA VAL A 102 4.11 4.18 -1.43
C VAL A 102 5.09 5.29 -1.79
N LEU A 103 5.33 6.23 -0.88
CA LEU A 103 6.14 7.43 -1.10
C LEU A 103 7.65 7.18 -0.95
N CYS A 104 8.05 6.15 -0.21
CA CYS A 104 9.45 5.79 -0.04
C CYS A 104 9.95 4.97 -1.22
N ASP A 105 11.06 5.35 -1.85
CA ASP A 105 11.70 4.59 -2.94
C ASP A 105 12.46 3.35 -2.44
N GLU A 106 12.75 3.29 -1.13
CA GLU A 106 13.39 2.16 -0.48
C GLU A 106 12.37 1.09 -0.05
N VAL A 107 12.84 -0.14 0.17
CA VAL A 107 12.03 -1.26 0.64
C VAL A 107 12.26 -1.45 2.14
N GLY A 108 11.18 -1.72 2.88
CA GLY A 108 11.21 -1.92 4.33
C GLY A 108 11.18 -0.62 5.14
N HIS A 109 11.40 -0.73 6.45
CA HIS A 109 11.29 0.39 7.40
C HIS A 109 12.65 1.07 7.62
N THR A 110 13.25 1.57 6.55
CA THR A 110 14.54 2.28 6.57
C THR A 110 14.44 3.63 7.29
N GLU A 111 15.56 4.31 7.53
CA GLU A 111 15.53 5.65 8.15
C GLU A 111 14.77 6.65 7.26
N LYS A 112 14.88 6.54 5.94
CA LYS A 112 14.12 7.36 5.00
C LYS A 112 12.62 7.14 5.13
N TYR A 113 12.18 5.86 5.20
CA TYR A 113 10.80 5.51 5.48
C TYR A 113 10.31 6.14 6.79
N LYS A 114 11.06 6.01 7.89
CA LYS A 114 10.69 6.53 9.20
C LYS A 114 10.51 8.06 9.20
N VAL A 115 11.38 8.77 8.45
CA VAL A 115 11.25 10.24 8.29
C VAL A 115 9.96 10.59 7.55
N ILE A 116 9.66 9.89 6.44
CA ILE A 116 8.43 10.10 5.67
C ILE A 116 7.20 9.82 6.55
N PHE A 117 7.16 8.66 7.20
CA PHE A 117 6.03 8.25 8.03
C PHE A 117 5.77 9.25 9.18
N ARG A 118 6.82 9.67 9.89
CA ARG A 118 6.70 10.69 10.93
C ARG A 118 6.12 12.00 10.39
N SER A 119 6.60 12.46 9.24
CA SER A 119 6.08 13.67 8.59
C SER A 119 4.60 13.56 8.23
N LEU A 120 4.14 12.39 7.76
CA LEU A 120 2.73 12.14 7.48
C LEU A 120 1.88 12.22 8.76
N LEU A 121 2.32 11.58 9.85
CA LEU A 121 1.61 11.62 11.14
C LEU A 121 1.55 13.05 11.71
N GLU A 122 2.63 13.82 11.63
CA GLU A 122 2.65 15.22 12.08
C GLU A 122 1.68 16.10 11.28
N ARG A 123 1.62 15.90 9.96
CA ARG A 123 0.67 16.63 9.10
C ARG A 123 -0.77 16.26 9.43
N ALA A 124 -1.05 14.98 9.63
CA ALA A 124 -2.39 14.50 10.00
C ALA A 124 -2.81 15.02 11.37
N HIS A 125 -1.90 15.06 12.35
CA HIS A 125 -2.15 15.61 13.66
C HIS A 125 -2.45 17.12 13.60
N LYS A 126 -1.65 17.90 12.89
CA LYS A 126 -1.89 19.35 12.69
C LYS A 126 -3.22 19.64 12.00
N ALA A 127 -3.69 18.74 11.17
CA ALA A 127 -4.98 18.83 10.48
C ALA A 127 -6.17 18.31 11.33
N GLY A 128 -5.93 17.82 12.54
CA GLY A 128 -6.96 17.27 13.43
C GLY A 128 -7.52 15.92 12.97
N LEU A 129 -6.79 15.20 12.09
CA LEU A 129 -7.20 13.88 11.58
C LEU A 129 -6.64 12.73 12.40
N TYR A 130 -5.53 12.92 13.09
CA TYR A 130 -4.83 11.91 13.89
C TYR A 130 -4.49 12.45 15.27
N ASP A 131 -4.76 11.66 16.30
CA ASP A 131 -4.41 11.95 17.70
C ASP A 131 -3.27 11.06 18.19
N PRO A 132 -2.05 11.58 18.39
CA PRO A 132 -0.92 10.80 18.88
C PRO A 132 -1.05 10.37 20.35
N SER A 133 -2.01 10.92 21.12
CA SER A 133 -2.29 10.50 22.51
C SER A 133 -3.09 9.19 22.56
N ASN A 134 -3.71 8.77 21.45
CA ASN A 134 -4.36 7.49 21.31
C ASN A 134 -3.44 6.54 20.51
N PRO A 135 -2.60 5.73 21.19
CA PRO A 135 -1.60 4.91 20.52
C PRO A 135 -2.25 3.77 19.68
N PRO A 136 -1.56 3.28 18.65
CA PRO A 136 -2.00 2.12 17.90
C PRO A 136 -2.25 0.91 18.81
N VAL A 137 -3.25 0.10 18.46
CA VAL A 137 -3.58 -1.12 19.23
C VAL A 137 -2.47 -2.17 19.07
N ASP A 138 -2.05 -2.75 20.17
CA ASP A 138 -1.22 -3.96 20.14
C ASP A 138 -2.04 -5.10 19.50
N ASN A 139 -1.38 -6.02 18.80
CA ASN A 139 -2.02 -7.13 18.09
C ASN A 139 -2.98 -6.75 16.95
N TYR A 140 -2.80 -5.60 16.34
CA TYR A 140 -3.55 -5.22 15.15
C TYR A 140 -3.50 -6.33 14.07
N CYS A 141 -4.69 -6.86 13.72
CA CYS A 141 -4.88 -7.90 12.67
C CYS A 141 -3.99 -9.15 12.80
N ASN A 142 -3.71 -9.56 14.03
CA ASN A 142 -2.95 -10.78 14.35
C ASN A 142 -3.88 -11.92 14.83
N TYR A 143 -4.86 -12.30 14.02
CA TYR A 143 -5.79 -13.42 14.29
C TYR A 143 -5.80 -14.42 13.15
#